data_c372fc385d40b7c851b933bee7a8ee74
#
_entry.id   c372fc385d40b7c851b933bee7a8ee74
#
_cell.length_a   1.000
_cell.length_b   1.000
_cell.length_c   1.000
_cell.angle_alpha   90.00
_cell.angle_beta   90.00
_cell.angle_gamma   90.00
#
_symmetry.space_group_name_H-M   'P 1'
#
loop_
_entity.id
_entity.type
_entity.pdbx_description
1 polymer ?
#
loop_
_entity_poly.entity_id
_entity_poly.type
_entity_poly.pdbx_seq_one_letter_code
_entity_poly.pdbx_strand_id
1 'polypeptide(L)'
;MFMLACLFFVETSFAAERSPAFTWAYEQGLLQRDAELAWKAHLTRETIAPLLLQYISKVVKKDYSDRWCDAIDLDTADFHYRTDLQKLCWYGVMLGYQKKLFPKRALTNAQAVVLVMRIVDGFQKQGRWSQHWAMPYFERAKNLGFDGILPIYYQKEKLMNLEHFITFLYSVEHPHQPLTQDTTIWGKSYQQQNTQWSTDVLFKLLEIMRS
;
A
#
# COMPACT_ATOMS: atom_id res chain seq x y z
N MET A 1 -32.54 -30.08 -47.26
CA MET A 1 -31.95 -28.76 -47.13
C MET A 1 -31.95 -28.39 -45.67
N PHE A 2 -30.87 -28.82 -44.96
CA PHE A 2 -30.73 -28.59 -43.51
C PHE A 2 -29.90 -27.34 -43.29
N MET A 3 -30.54 -26.32 -42.72
CA MET A 3 -29.89 -25.11 -42.30
C MET A 3 -29.21 -25.37 -40.96
N LEU A 4 -27.87 -25.42 -40.98
CA LEU A 4 -27.04 -25.44 -39.75
C LEU A 4 -27.01 -24.01 -39.20
N ALA A 5 -27.73 -23.78 -38.11
CA ALA A 5 -27.60 -22.53 -37.34
C ALA A 5 -26.35 -22.63 -36.50
N CYS A 6 -25.28 -21.98 -36.90
CA CYS A 6 -24.12 -21.72 -36.07
C CYS A 6 -24.50 -20.76 -34.94
N LEU A 7 -24.77 -21.31 -33.78
CA LEU A 7 -24.84 -20.53 -32.53
C LEU A 7 -23.41 -20.06 -32.19
N PHE A 8 -23.10 -18.82 -32.55
CA PHE A 8 -21.98 -18.10 -31.98
C PHE A 8 -22.30 -17.82 -30.50
N PHE A 9 -21.78 -18.67 -29.62
CA PHE A 9 -21.65 -18.32 -28.22
C PHE A 9 -20.67 -17.14 -28.15
N VAL A 10 -21.20 -15.94 -28.10
CA VAL A 10 -20.46 -14.78 -27.63
C VAL A 10 -20.22 -15.03 -26.14
N GLU A 11 -19.08 -15.59 -25.81
CA GLU A 11 -18.56 -15.50 -24.46
C GLU A 11 -18.34 -14.01 -24.15
N THR A 12 -19.37 -13.35 -23.63
CA THR A 12 -19.20 -12.07 -22.95
C THR A 12 -18.40 -12.38 -21.69
N SER A 13 -17.08 -12.42 -21.88
CA SER A 13 -16.14 -12.38 -20.80
C SER A 13 -16.48 -11.14 -19.97
N PHE A 14 -17.13 -11.34 -18.84
CA PHE A 14 -17.19 -10.36 -17.76
C PHE A 14 -15.76 -10.19 -17.20
N ALA A 15 -14.89 -9.60 -18.01
CA ALA A 15 -13.71 -8.97 -17.48
C ALA A 15 -14.21 -7.76 -16.69
N ALA A 16 -14.51 -7.96 -15.41
CA ALA A 16 -14.66 -6.85 -14.49
C ALA A 16 -13.44 -5.95 -14.72
N GLU A 17 -13.69 -4.72 -15.15
CA GLU A 17 -12.66 -3.76 -15.53
C GLU A 17 -11.70 -3.62 -14.34
N ARG A 18 -10.54 -4.26 -14.46
CA ARG A 18 -9.55 -4.27 -13.37
C ARG A 18 -9.04 -2.85 -13.20
N SER A 19 -8.91 -2.41 -11.95
CA SER A 19 -8.33 -1.10 -11.69
C SER A 19 -6.94 -1.01 -12.32
N PRO A 20 -6.51 0.16 -12.83
CA PRO A 20 -5.17 0.36 -13.41
C PRO A 20 -4.06 -0.13 -12.48
N ALA A 21 -4.22 0.02 -11.17
CA ALA A 21 -3.26 -0.41 -10.17
C ALA A 21 -3.08 -1.95 -10.15
N PHE A 22 -4.17 -2.71 -10.28
CA PHE A 22 -4.10 -4.16 -10.35
C PHE A 22 -3.49 -4.64 -11.67
N THR A 23 -3.89 -4.04 -12.79
CA THR A 23 -3.31 -4.36 -14.11
C THR A 23 -1.80 -4.15 -14.08
N TRP A 24 -1.35 -3.00 -13.60
CA TRP A 24 0.07 -2.70 -13.40
C TRP A 24 0.77 -3.74 -12.51
N ALA A 25 0.18 -4.10 -11.37
CA ALA A 25 0.79 -5.06 -10.45
C ALA A 25 0.94 -6.46 -11.07
N TYR A 26 0.00 -6.89 -11.91
CA TYR A 26 0.13 -8.13 -12.68
C TYR A 26 1.22 -8.03 -13.74
N GLU A 27 1.28 -6.94 -14.49
CA GLU A 27 2.31 -6.69 -15.51
C GLU A 27 3.71 -6.67 -14.91
N GLN A 28 3.86 -6.09 -13.71
CA GLN A 28 5.11 -6.11 -12.97
C GLN A 28 5.38 -7.49 -12.30
N GLY A 29 4.45 -8.43 -12.39
CA GLY A 29 4.54 -9.74 -11.77
C GLY A 29 4.61 -9.70 -10.24
N LEU A 30 4.00 -8.68 -9.63
CA LEU A 30 3.85 -8.54 -8.18
C LEU A 30 2.71 -9.40 -7.64
N LEU A 31 1.71 -9.67 -8.48
CA LEU A 31 0.55 -10.48 -8.16
C LEU A 31 0.47 -11.70 -9.07
N GLN A 32 -0.07 -12.79 -8.55
CA GLN A 32 -0.49 -13.96 -9.31
C GLN A 32 -2.00 -13.88 -9.56
N ARG A 33 -2.51 -14.59 -10.59
CA ARG A 33 -3.92 -14.49 -11.03
C ARG A 33 -4.95 -14.84 -9.96
N ASP A 34 -4.59 -15.70 -9.03
CA ASP A 34 -5.43 -16.17 -7.91
C ASP A 34 -5.40 -15.21 -6.70
N ALA A 35 -4.54 -14.21 -6.69
CA ALA A 35 -4.49 -13.21 -5.62
C ALA A 35 -5.78 -12.37 -5.53
N GLU A 36 -6.61 -12.33 -6.56
CA GLU A 36 -7.88 -11.60 -6.58
C GLU A 36 -8.88 -12.07 -5.51
N LEU A 37 -8.83 -13.33 -5.12
CA LEU A 37 -9.73 -13.88 -4.09
C LEU A 37 -9.45 -13.31 -2.68
N ALA A 38 -8.22 -12.82 -2.46
CA ALA A 38 -7.79 -12.32 -1.16
C ALA A 38 -7.64 -10.78 -1.09
N TRP A 39 -8.04 -10.04 -2.11
CA TRP A 39 -7.80 -8.59 -2.21
C TRP A 39 -8.34 -7.76 -1.05
N LYS A 40 -9.46 -8.17 -0.45
CA LYS A 40 -10.06 -7.51 0.72
C LYS A 40 -9.49 -8.00 2.05
N ALA A 41 -8.68 -9.06 2.04
CA ALA A 41 -8.09 -9.58 3.26
C ALA A 41 -7.07 -8.57 3.84
N HIS A 42 -7.07 -8.46 5.16
CA HIS A 42 -6.05 -7.67 5.84
C HIS A 42 -4.68 -8.33 5.71
N LEU A 43 -3.70 -7.52 5.36
CA LEU A 43 -2.32 -7.96 5.27
C LEU A 43 -1.71 -8.11 6.66
N THR A 44 -0.94 -9.19 6.85
CA THR A 44 -0.05 -9.34 7.99
C THR A 44 1.38 -9.00 7.59
N ARG A 45 2.26 -8.86 8.58
CA ARG A 45 3.67 -8.57 8.30
C ARG A 45 4.35 -9.69 7.52
N GLU A 46 3.96 -10.94 7.74
CA GLU A 46 4.49 -12.08 6.98
C GLU A 46 3.91 -12.17 5.56
N THR A 47 2.59 -11.96 5.40
CA THR A 47 1.95 -12.10 4.07
C THR A 47 2.36 -11.01 3.09
N ILE A 48 2.76 -9.82 3.57
CA ILE A 48 3.27 -8.74 2.72
C ILE A 48 4.73 -8.93 2.30
N ALA A 49 5.50 -9.75 3.03
CA ALA A 49 6.95 -9.84 2.83
C ALA A 49 7.35 -10.29 1.41
N PRO A 50 6.79 -11.36 0.83
CA PRO A 50 7.15 -11.76 -0.54
C PRO A 50 6.81 -10.68 -1.57
N LEU A 51 5.69 -9.96 -1.42
CA LEU A 51 5.30 -8.88 -2.32
C LEU A 51 6.30 -7.72 -2.27
N LEU A 52 6.73 -7.31 -1.07
CA LEU A 52 7.75 -6.27 -0.91
C LEU A 52 9.10 -6.67 -1.52
N LEU A 53 9.54 -7.93 -1.38
CA LEU A 53 10.76 -8.39 -2.02
C LEU A 53 10.65 -8.42 -3.55
N GLN A 54 9.50 -8.82 -4.09
CA GLN A 54 9.24 -8.74 -5.51
C GLN A 54 9.24 -7.29 -6.01
N TYR A 55 8.63 -6.37 -5.26
CA TYR A 55 8.66 -4.95 -5.57
C TYR A 55 10.09 -4.40 -5.60
N ILE A 56 10.91 -4.74 -4.60
CA ILE A 56 12.32 -4.36 -4.57
C ILE A 56 13.06 -4.89 -5.80
N SER A 57 12.91 -6.17 -6.12
CA SER A 57 13.71 -6.82 -7.17
C SER A 57 13.27 -6.48 -8.58
N LYS A 58 11.97 -6.34 -8.81
CA LYS A 58 11.42 -6.18 -10.17
C LYS A 58 11.18 -4.72 -10.56
N VAL A 59 10.74 -3.90 -9.61
CA VAL A 59 10.34 -2.52 -9.87
C VAL A 59 11.44 -1.55 -9.45
N VAL A 60 11.77 -1.52 -8.16
CA VAL A 60 12.76 -0.56 -7.63
C VAL A 60 14.19 -0.89 -8.09
N LYS A 61 14.50 -2.19 -8.25
CA LYS A 61 15.81 -2.70 -8.70
C LYS A 61 16.98 -2.13 -7.90
N LYS A 62 16.79 -2.01 -6.59
CA LYS A 62 17.78 -1.45 -5.68
C LYS A 62 18.50 -2.56 -4.94
N ASP A 63 19.82 -2.48 -4.92
CA ASP A 63 20.64 -3.34 -4.09
C ASP A 63 20.66 -2.83 -2.65
N TYR A 64 20.49 -3.73 -1.73
CA TYR A 64 20.56 -3.44 -0.29
C TYR A 64 21.80 -4.09 0.30
N SER A 65 22.54 -3.32 1.08
CA SER A 65 23.58 -3.89 1.94
C SER A 65 22.87 -4.61 3.10
N ASP A 66 23.31 -5.85 3.33
CA ASP A 66 22.82 -6.63 4.45
C ASP A 66 23.14 -5.93 5.78
N ARG A 67 22.14 -5.79 6.62
CA ARG A 67 22.29 -5.37 8.00
C ARG A 67 22.09 -6.57 8.91
N TRP A 68 22.60 -6.49 10.10
CA TRP A 68 22.33 -7.53 11.09
C TRP A 68 20.84 -7.52 11.47
N CYS A 69 20.18 -8.69 11.35
CA CYS A 69 18.83 -8.92 11.82
C CYS A 69 18.88 -9.87 13.01
N ASP A 70 18.51 -9.37 14.17
CA ASP A 70 18.51 -10.11 15.44
C ASP A 70 17.10 -10.46 15.92
N ALA A 71 16.16 -10.61 15.00
CA ALA A 71 14.79 -10.96 15.31
C ALA A 71 14.68 -12.35 15.94
N ILE A 72 14.05 -12.42 17.11
CA ILE A 72 13.96 -13.63 17.94
C ILE A 72 12.65 -14.40 17.74
N ASP A 73 11.73 -13.89 16.94
CA ASP A 73 10.37 -14.43 16.72
C ASP A 73 10.09 -14.86 15.29
N LEU A 74 11.13 -15.04 14.48
CA LEU A 74 11.00 -15.51 13.10
C LEU A 74 10.38 -16.92 13.01
N ASP A 75 10.58 -17.74 14.01
CA ASP A 75 10.00 -19.09 14.12
C ASP A 75 8.49 -19.09 14.28
N THR A 76 7.90 -17.97 14.73
CA THR A 76 6.44 -17.81 14.83
C THR A 76 5.77 -17.54 13.47
N ALA A 77 6.55 -17.18 12.46
CA ALA A 77 6.05 -17.04 11.09
C ALA A 77 5.77 -18.41 10.45
N ASP A 78 4.86 -18.42 9.48
CA ASP A 78 4.71 -19.57 8.63
C ASP A 78 6.00 -19.84 7.85
N PHE A 79 6.35 -21.10 7.71
CA PHE A 79 7.63 -21.53 7.14
C PHE A 79 7.95 -20.84 5.79
N HIS A 80 6.94 -20.67 4.95
CA HIS A 80 7.09 -20.05 3.63
C HIS A 80 7.52 -18.58 3.68
N TYR A 81 7.23 -17.86 4.75
CA TYR A 81 7.51 -16.42 4.87
C TYR A 81 8.78 -16.08 5.66
N ARG A 82 9.36 -17.05 6.36
CA ARG A 82 10.51 -16.81 7.26
C ARG A 82 11.70 -16.18 6.57
N THR A 83 12.09 -16.75 5.43
CA THR A 83 13.21 -16.26 4.63
C THR A 83 12.97 -14.84 4.11
N ASP A 84 11.74 -14.54 3.68
CA ASP A 84 11.38 -13.24 3.15
C ASP A 84 11.37 -12.17 4.25
N LEU A 85 10.82 -12.49 5.42
CA LEU A 85 10.87 -11.64 6.59
C LEU A 85 12.32 -11.34 7.02
N GLN A 86 13.17 -12.38 7.05
CA GLN A 86 14.58 -12.23 7.40
C GLN A 86 15.31 -11.32 6.41
N LYS A 87 15.09 -11.48 5.11
CA LYS A 87 15.67 -10.60 4.07
C LYS A 87 15.23 -9.14 4.24
N LEU A 88 13.93 -8.90 4.44
CA LEU A 88 13.44 -7.54 4.67
C LEU A 88 14.00 -6.90 5.96
N CYS A 89 14.26 -7.71 6.97
CA CYS A 89 14.94 -7.28 8.18
C CYS A 89 16.40 -6.90 7.89
N TRP A 90 17.15 -7.73 7.18
CA TRP A 90 18.52 -7.43 6.75
C TRP A 90 18.59 -6.16 5.89
N TYR A 91 17.63 -5.95 5.01
CA TYR A 91 17.55 -4.73 4.19
C TYR A 91 17.18 -3.48 5.02
N GLY A 92 16.82 -3.64 6.29
CA GLY A 92 16.38 -2.54 7.14
C GLY A 92 15.00 -1.98 6.76
N VAL A 93 14.25 -2.71 5.93
CA VAL A 93 12.89 -2.35 5.51
C VAL A 93 11.91 -2.68 6.62
N MET A 94 11.90 -3.94 7.08
CA MET A 94 11.00 -4.40 8.12
C MET A 94 11.74 -4.48 9.46
N LEU A 95 11.68 -3.40 10.21
CA LEU A 95 12.22 -3.35 11.56
C LEU A 95 11.14 -3.74 12.57
N GLY A 96 11.57 -4.45 13.59
CA GLY A 96 10.71 -4.85 14.69
C GLY A 96 10.75 -3.88 15.87
N TYR A 97 10.19 -4.31 16.97
CA TYR A 97 10.30 -3.66 18.26
C TYR A 97 10.79 -4.68 19.31
N GLN A 98 11.78 -4.31 20.12
CA GLN A 98 12.40 -5.20 21.10
C GLN A 98 12.83 -6.55 20.49
N LYS A 99 13.51 -6.52 19.36
CA LYS A 99 13.99 -7.70 18.62
C LYS A 99 12.86 -8.64 18.12
N LYS A 100 11.62 -8.18 18.00
CA LYS A 100 10.49 -8.97 17.50
C LYS A 100 9.91 -8.33 16.25
N LEU A 101 9.72 -9.12 15.21
CA LEU A 101 9.08 -8.69 13.95
C LEU A 101 7.56 -8.79 14.00
N PHE A 102 7.00 -9.62 14.89
CA PHE A 102 5.57 -9.88 15.00
C PHE A 102 4.94 -10.35 13.69
N PRO A 103 5.36 -11.51 13.12
CA PRO A 103 4.98 -11.94 11.77
C PRO A 103 3.47 -11.96 11.53
N LYS A 104 2.71 -12.51 12.45
CA LYS A 104 1.24 -12.68 12.37
C LYS A 104 0.45 -11.38 12.61
N ARG A 105 1.11 -10.30 13.04
CA ARG A 105 0.41 -9.05 13.35
C ARG A 105 -0.10 -8.39 12.08
N ALA A 106 -1.38 -8.02 12.07
CA ALA A 106 -1.98 -7.27 10.99
C ALA A 106 -1.27 -5.93 10.78
N LEU A 107 -1.09 -5.56 9.52
CA LEU A 107 -0.40 -4.35 9.10
C LEU A 107 -1.37 -3.16 9.12
N THR A 108 -0.99 -2.07 9.77
CA THR A 108 -1.74 -0.81 9.68
C THR A 108 -1.31 -0.01 8.45
N ASN A 109 -2.14 0.93 8.03
CA ASN A 109 -1.82 1.87 6.94
C ASN A 109 -0.50 2.60 7.19
N ALA A 110 -0.28 3.08 8.43
CA ALA A 110 0.96 3.75 8.79
C ALA A 110 2.18 2.84 8.62
N GLN A 111 2.07 1.58 9.04
CA GLN A 111 3.17 0.62 8.88
C GLN A 111 3.44 0.31 7.41
N ALA A 112 2.41 0.13 6.59
CA ALA A 112 2.56 -0.11 5.15
C ALA A 112 3.29 1.03 4.46
N VAL A 113 2.89 2.28 4.71
CA VAL A 113 3.57 3.47 4.18
C VAL A 113 5.04 3.50 4.58
N VAL A 114 5.35 3.25 5.84
CA VAL A 114 6.75 3.24 6.32
C VAL A 114 7.58 2.17 5.63
N LEU A 115 7.04 0.97 5.40
CA LEU A 115 7.75 -0.09 4.68
C LEU A 115 8.08 0.34 3.25
N VAL A 116 7.12 0.86 2.51
CA VAL A 116 7.32 1.32 1.13
C VAL A 116 8.30 2.50 1.09
N MET A 117 8.14 3.49 1.95
CA MET A 117 9.03 4.65 1.99
C MET A 117 10.47 4.27 2.33
N ARG A 118 10.70 3.27 3.18
CA ARG A 118 12.05 2.74 3.43
C ARG A 118 12.66 2.09 2.20
N ILE A 119 11.84 1.49 1.35
CA ILE A 119 12.30 0.92 0.08
C ILE A 119 12.70 2.02 -0.89
N VAL A 120 11.85 3.00 -1.13
CA VAL A 120 12.07 4.00 -2.19
C VAL A 120 12.99 5.15 -1.80
N ASP A 121 12.91 5.63 -0.55
CA ASP A 121 13.60 6.85 -0.10
C ASP A 121 14.50 6.61 1.15
N GLY A 122 14.44 5.44 1.74
CA GLY A 122 15.26 5.09 2.89
C GLY A 122 14.67 5.47 4.25
N PHE A 123 15.51 5.43 5.28
CA PHE A 123 15.10 5.66 6.65
C PHE A 123 14.95 7.16 6.94
N GLN A 124 13.77 7.56 7.46
CA GLN A 124 13.52 8.92 7.88
C GLN A 124 13.78 9.09 9.39
N LYS A 125 14.38 10.21 9.77
CA LYS A 125 14.58 10.55 11.18
C LYS A 125 13.22 10.76 11.85
N GLN A 126 13.08 10.25 13.08
CA GLN A 126 11.87 10.50 13.87
C GLN A 126 11.63 12.01 14.02
N GLY A 127 10.36 12.43 13.85
CA GLY A 127 9.92 13.79 14.08
C GLY A 127 9.86 14.11 15.57
N ARG A 128 9.28 15.28 15.89
CA ARG A 128 9.09 15.73 17.28
C ARG A 128 8.23 14.76 18.07
N TRP A 129 8.50 14.63 19.36
CA TRP A 129 7.81 13.72 20.29
C TRP A 129 6.27 13.81 20.31
N SER A 130 5.71 14.97 19.89
CA SER A 130 4.26 15.22 19.82
C SER A 130 3.58 14.67 18.56
N GLN A 131 4.34 14.16 17.59
CA GLN A 131 3.81 13.68 16.32
C GLN A 131 3.74 12.16 16.31
N HIS A 132 2.78 11.64 15.54
CA HIS A 132 2.73 10.20 15.27
C HIS A 132 4.06 9.73 14.65
N TRP A 133 4.58 8.60 15.08
CA TRP A 133 5.91 8.08 14.71
C TRP A 133 6.16 7.95 13.20
N ALA A 134 5.11 7.72 12.42
CA ALA A 134 5.18 7.59 10.96
C ALA A 134 5.10 8.93 10.20
N MET A 135 4.86 10.06 10.90
CA MET A 135 4.66 11.37 10.26
C MET A 135 5.78 11.77 9.30
N PRO A 136 7.08 11.60 9.64
CA PRO A 136 8.16 11.97 8.72
C PRO A 136 8.07 11.24 7.36
N TYR A 137 7.61 9.99 7.37
CA TYR A 137 7.42 9.21 6.15
C TYR A 137 6.21 9.71 5.34
N PHE A 138 5.12 10.08 6.01
CA PHE A 138 3.95 10.66 5.35
C PHE A 138 4.25 12.00 4.72
N GLU A 139 4.92 12.89 5.44
CA GLU A 139 5.35 14.19 4.94
C GLU A 139 6.29 14.03 3.73
N ARG A 140 7.23 13.10 3.84
CA ARG A 140 8.15 12.82 2.74
C ARG A 140 7.44 12.25 1.50
N ALA A 141 6.52 11.32 1.67
CA ALA A 141 5.72 10.76 0.59
C ALA A 141 4.88 11.85 -0.11
N LYS A 142 4.26 12.75 0.67
CA LYS A 142 3.54 13.90 0.13
C LYS A 142 4.46 14.81 -0.69
N ASN A 143 5.65 15.11 -0.18
CA ASN A 143 6.63 15.96 -0.88
C ASN A 143 7.16 15.32 -2.17
N LEU A 144 7.11 13.99 -2.28
CA LEU A 144 7.44 13.25 -3.49
C LEU A 144 6.27 13.15 -4.48
N GLY A 145 5.10 13.71 -4.15
CA GLY A 145 3.93 13.73 -5.01
C GLY A 145 3.17 12.39 -5.07
N PHE A 146 3.25 11.58 -4.02
CA PHE A 146 2.53 10.31 -3.93
C PHE A 146 1.08 10.58 -3.51
N ASP A 147 0.23 10.99 -4.45
CA ASP A 147 -1.14 11.43 -4.16
C ASP A 147 -2.04 10.35 -3.57
N GLY A 148 -1.77 9.08 -3.86
CA GLY A 148 -2.47 7.94 -3.26
C GLY A 148 -2.30 7.79 -1.75
N ILE A 149 -1.41 8.57 -1.13
CA ILE A 149 -1.18 8.51 0.33
C ILE A 149 -2.24 9.28 1.13
N LEU A 150 -2.92 10.23 0.53
CA LEU A 150 -3.83 11.13 1.25
C LEU A 150 -4.94 10.38 2.02
N PRO A 151 -5.66 9.43 1.44
CA PRO A 151 -6.66 8.65 2.18
C PRO A 151 -6.05 7.85 3.33
N ILE A 152 -4.86 7.29 3.12
CA ILE A 152 -4.12 6.50 4.10
C ILE A 152 -3.64 7.38 5.27
N TYR A 153 -3.28 8.62 4.98
CA TYR A 153 -2.82 9.60 5.97
C TYR A 153 -3.85 9.84 7.09
N TYR A 154 -5.13 9.97 6.73
CA TYR A 154 -6.20 10.20 7.72
C TYR A 154 -6.63 8.93 8.47
N GLN A 155 -6.26 7.76 7.99
CA GLN A 155 -6.66 6.47 8.53
C GLN A 155 -5.44 5.62 8.96
N LYS A 156 -4.47 6.26 9.61
CA LYS A 156 -3.16 5.65 9.95
C LYS A 156 -3.26 4.31 10.66
N GLU A 157 -4.20 4.19 11.60
CA GLU A 157 -4.36 3.00 12.44
C GLU A 157 -5.31 1.95 11.82
N LYS A 158 -5.96 2.27 10.70
CA LYS A 158 -6.78 1.28 9.99
C LYS A 158 -5.91 0.17 9.40
N LEU A 159 -6.43 -1.03 9.41
CA LEU A 159 -5.74 -2.18 8.85
C LEU A 159 -5.66 -2.06 7.31
N MET A 160 -4.46 -2.36 6.80
CA MET A 160 -4.17 -2.38 5.38
C MET A 160 -4.71 -3.67 4.75
N ASN A 161 -5.38 -3.58 3.62
CA ASN A 161 -5.71 -4.71 2.78
C ASN A 161 -4.89 -4.69 1.48
N LEU A 162 -4.94 -5.78 0.72
CA LEU A 162 -4.15 -5.92 -0.50
C LEU A 162 -4.51 -4.85 -1.55
N GLU A 163 -5.80 -4.57 -1.71
CA GLU A 163 -6.28 -3.58 -2.67
C GLU A 163 -5.70 -2.18 -2.41
N HIS A 164 -5.82 -1.72 -1.18
CA HIS A 164 -5.28 -0.42 -0.78
C HIS A 164 -3.75 -0.37 -0.91
N PHE A 165 -3.09 -1.49 -0.59
CA PHE A 165 -1.64 -1.58 -0.69
C PHE A 165 -1.16 -1.47 -2.15
N ILE A 166 -1.79 -2.22 -3.07
CA ILE A 166 -1.45 -2.17 -4.50
C ILE A 166 -1.75 -0.78 -5.09
N THR A 167 -2.88 -0.17 -4.72
CA THR A 167 -3.22 1.19 -5.13
C THR A 167 -2.17 2.20 -4.63
N PHE A 168 -1.69 2.03 -3.42
CA PHE A 168 -0.62 2.85 -2.88
C PHE A 168 0.71 2.64 -3.64
N LEU A 169 1.14 1.39 -3.89
CA LEU A 169 2.33 1.13 -4.69
C LEU A 169 2.24 1.74 -6.09
N TYR A 170 1.07 1.61 -6.73
CA TYR A 170 0.83 2.22 -8.04
C TYR A 170 1.01 3.74 -8.02
N SER A 171 0.50 4.42 -6.98
CA SER A 171 0.67 5.87 -6.84
C SER A 171 2.12 6.30 -6.58
N VAL A 172 2.91 5.43 -5.96
CA VAL A 172 4.35 5.67 -5.76
C VAL A 172 5.12 5.62 -7.07
N GLU A 173 4.78 4.69 -7.94
CA GLU A 173 5.42 4.53 -9.26
C GLU A 173 4.89 5.52 -10.32
N HIS A 174 3.70 6.10 -10.09
CA HIS A 174 3.05 7.05 -10.99
C HIS A 174 2.73 8.35 -10.23
N PRO A 175 3.75 9.10 -9.78
CA PRO A 175 3.53 10.34 -9.04
C PRO A 175 2.79 11.35 -9.93
N HIS A 176 1.90 12.13 -9.32
CA HIS A 176 1.08 13.15 -10.00
C HIS A 176 0.09 12.65 -11.05
N GLN A 177 -0.09 11.35 -11.22
CA GLN A 177 -1.22 10.85 -11.99
C GLN A 177 -2.47 10.87 -11.10
N PRO A 178 -3.53 11.64 -11.47
CA PRO A 178 -4.79 11.54 -10.77
C PRO A 178 -5.25 10.09 -10.84
N LEU A 179 -5.47 9.48 -9.68
CA LEU A 179 -6.13 8.18 -9.61
C LEU A 179 -7.47 8.39 -10.32
N THR A 180 -7.64 7.79 -11.49
CA THR A 180 -8.87 7.91 -12.27
C THR A 180 -10.06 7.57 -11.38
N GLN A 181 -11.20 8.25 -11.59
CA GLN A 181 -12.39 8.17 -10.71
C GLN A 181 -12.89 6.74 -10.47
N ASP A 182 -12.45 5.76 -11.24
CA ASP A 182 -12.76 4.34 -11.08
C ASP A 182 -12.01 3.64 -9.92
N THR A 183 -11.05 4.30 -9.29
CA THR A 183 -10.59 3.88 -7.97
C THR A 183 -11.65 4.20 -6.91
N THR A 184 -12.90 3.90 -7.21
CA THR A 184 -14.13 4.32 -6.54
C THR A 184 -14.29 3.84 -5.10
N ILE A 185 -13.45 2.94 -4.62
CA ILE A 185 -13.47 2.52 -3.22
C ILE A 185 -12.94 3.65 -2.31
N TRP A 186 -12.01 4.46 -2.80
CA TRP A 186 -11.52 5.66 -2.11
C TRP A 186 -12.33 6.91 -2.46
N GLY A 187 -12.88 6.99 -3.67
CA GLY A 187 -13.43 8.21 -4.23
C GLY A 187 -14.71 8.69 -3.55
N LYS A 188 -15.64 7.79 -3.22
CA LYS A 188 -16.94 8.22 -2.64
C LYS A 188 -16.82 8.75 -1.22
N SER A 189 -16.02 8.13 -0.36
CA SER A 189 -15.82 8.64 1.01
C SER A 189 -14.86 9.83 1.06
N TYR A 190 -13.92 9.95 0.11
CA TYR A 190 -12.95 11.02 0.07
C TYR A 190 -13.54 12.33 -0.47
N GLN A 191 -14.36 12.29 -1.53
CA GLN A 191 -15.03 13.48 -2.03
C GLN A 191 -16.05 14.05 -1.03
N GLN A 192 -16.77 13.20 -0.28
CA GLN A 192 -17.64 13.67 0.79
C GLN A 192 -16.87 14.29 1.96
N GLN A 193 -15.72 13.74 2.34
CA GLN A 193 -14.90 14.31 3.41
C GLN A 193 -14.18 15.58 2.98
N ASN A 194 -13.69 15.68 1.74
CA ASN A 194 -13.01 16.89 1.26
C ASN A 194 -13.95 18.07 1.05
N THR A 195 -15.18 17.86 0.59
CA THR A 195 -16.18 18.94 0.51
C THR A 195 -16.59 19.44 1.88
N GLN A 196 -16.68 18.57 2.88
CA GLN A 196 -16.99 18.95 4.25
C GLN A 196 -15.81 19.67 4.90
N TRP A 197 -14.57 19.21 4.68
CA TRP A 197 -13.35 19.85 5.21
C TRP A 197 -13.06 21.22 4.60
N SER A 198 -13.25 21.39 3.30
CA SER A 198 -13.07 22.73 2.68
C SER A 198 -14.07 23.75 3.21
N THR A 199 -15.28 23.30 3.56
CA THR A 199 -16.31 24.15 4.14
C THR A 199 -16.00 24.46 5.61
N ASP A 200 -15.59 23.46 6.41
CA ASP A 200 -15.26 23.65 7.83
C ASP A 200 -13.98 24.49 8.04
N VAL A 201 -12.98 24.32 7.18
CA VAL A 201 -11.75 25.14 7.21
C VAL A 201 -12.03 26.58 6.79
N LEU A 202 -12.90 26.78 5.78
CA LEU A 202 -13.35 28.11 5.38
C LEU A 202 -14.18 28.80 6.47
N PHE A 203 -15.07 28.08 7.16
CA PHE A 203 -15.83 28.61 8.29
C PHE A 203 -14.91 29.02 9.45
N LYS A 204 -13.94 28.18 9.83
CA LYS A 204 -12.96 28.51 10.88
C LYS A 204 -12.06 29.68 10.52
N LEU A 205 -11.63 29.79 9.25
CA LEU A 205 -10.85 30.92 8.78
C LEU A 205 -11.67 32.21 8.81
N LEU A 206 -12.94 32.17 8.47
CA LEU A 206 -13.85 33.31 8.52
C LEU A 206 -14.16 33.75 9.96
N GLU A 207 -14.21 32.82 10.92
CA GLU A 207 -14.34 33.17 12.36
C GLU A 207 -13.06 33.87 12.90
N ILE A 208 -11.88 33.38 12.53
CA ILE A 208 -10.60 33.96 12.92
C ILE A 208 -10.40 35.38 12.33
N MET A 209 -10.94 35.62 11.13
CA MET A 209 -10.86 36.95 10.49
C MET A 209 -11.91 37.96 11.01
N ARG A 210 -12.89 37.50 11.81
CA ARG A 210 -13.92 38.36 12.44
C ARG A 210 -13.65 38.70 13.90
N SER A 211 -12.64 38.09 14.53
CA SER A 211 -12.16 38.37 15.88
C SER A 211 -10.97 39.35 15.84
#